data_d94f1d6d783450a925a948e1987f2479
#
_entry.id   d94f1d6d783450a925a948e1987f2479
#
_cell.length_a   1.000
_cell.length_b   1.000
_cell.length_c   1.000
_cell.angle_alpha   90.00
_cell.angle_beta   90.00
_cell.angle_gamma   90.00
#
_symmetry.space_group_name_H-M   'P 1'
#
loop_
_entity.id
_entity.type
_entity.pdbx_description
1 polymer ?
#
loop_
_entity_poly.entity_id
_entity_poly.type
_entity_poly.pdbx_seq_one_letter_code
_entity_poly.pdbx_strand_id
1 'polypeptide(L)'
;MGGLWEEYNVEDVASPQAWQKDRELVLRFYNDRRKQLINAQPNPGHYGLVELENHFDVQIITQNVDDLHERAGSKKVLHVHGELKKARSTKDPELIYDIEGWELKTGDTCEKGSQLRPHIVWFGEPVPEMEHAIGLTREAEIFVIIGTSLVVYPAASLLDFVPSRVPVYLIDPNDVIIPFYRKIELIKEKASTGVQVLTKMLLEKYHFTNRK
;
A
#
# COMPACT_ATOMS: atom_id res chain seq x y z
N MET A 1 -1.22 6.99 -17.64
CA MET A 1 -1.10 5.66 -17.01
C MET A 1 -2.38 4.90 -17.28
N GLY A 2 -2.47 4.15 -18.36
CA GLY A 2 -3.61 3.27 -18.63
C GLY A 2 -3.49 2.02 -17.75
N GLY A 3 -4.27 1.93 -16.71
CA GLY A 3 -4.35 0.73 -15.88
C GLY A 3 -5.75 0.11 -16.00
N LEU A 4 -5.91 -1.17 -15.64
CA LEU A 4 -7.20 -1.87 -15.64
C LEU A 4 -8.33 -1.12 -14.90
N TRP A 5 -7.99 -0.18 -14.02
CA TRP A 5 -8.96 0.71 -13.37
C TRP A 5 -9.67 1.68 -14.34
N GLU A 6 -9.11 1.94 -15.52
CA GLU A 6 -9.73 2.80 -16.54
C GLU A 6 -10.76 2.01 -17.38
N GLU A 7 -10.66 0.68 -17.40
CA GLU A 7 -11.53 -0.20 -18.19
C GLU A 7 -12.77 -0.68 -17.41
N TYR A 8 -12.75 -0.58 -16.08
CA TYR A 8 -13.81 -1.07 -15.20
C TYR A 8 -14.29 0.03 -14.26
N ASN A 9 -15.60 0.11 -14.05
CA ASN A 9 -16.11 0.90 -12.94
C ASN A 9 -15.70 0.23 -11.62
N VAL A 10 -15.07 0.97 -10.72
CA VAL A 10 -14.58 0.47 -9.43
C VAL A 10 -15.69 -0.23 -8.63
N GLU A 11 -16.92 0.30 -8.67
CA GLU A 11 -18.07 -0.27 -8.00
C GLU A 11 -18.47 -1.66 -8.52
N ASP A 12 -18.15 -1.96 -9.78
CA ASP A 12 -18.48 -3.25 -10.41
C ASP A 12 -17.42 -4.35 -10.18
N VAL A 13 -16.25 -4.02 -9.62
CA VAL A 13 -15.16 -5.01 -9.43
C VAL A 13 -14.53 -4.99 -8.03
N ALA A 14 -14.74 -3.92 -7.25
CA ALA A 14 -14.08 -3.74 -5.96
C ALA A 14 -15.08 -3.38 -4.84
N SER A 15 -16.19 -4.09 -4.77
CA SER A 15 -17.19 -3.95 -3.70
C SER A 15 -17.80 -5.30 -3.32
N PRO A 16 -18.33 -5.46 -2.09
CA PRO A 16 -19.10 -6.63 -1.70
C PRO A 16 -20.32 -6.87 -2.59
N GLN A 17 -20.95 -5.80 -3.07
CA GLN A 17 -22.10 -5.85 -3.97
C GLN A 17 -21.72 -6.43 -5.34
N ALA A 18 -20.57 -6.00 -5.88
CA ALA A 18 -20.04 -6.56 -7.14
C ALA A 18 -19.78 -8.08 -7.01
N TRP A 19 -19.19 -8.52 -5.91
CA TRP A 19 -18.96 -9.94 -5.63
C TRP A 19 -20.24 -10.77 -5.57
N GLN A 20 -21.31 -10.22 -5.03
CA GLN A 20 -22.61 -10.86 -4.98
C GLN A 20 -23.29 -10.89 -6.34
N LYS A 21 -23.15 -9.81 -7.12
CA LYS A 21 -23.80 -9.62 -8.43
C LYS A 21 -23.13 -10.45 -9.52
N ASP A 22 -21.81 -10.40 -9.61
CA ASP A 22 -21.02 -11.08 -10.67
C ASP A 22 -19.63 -11.46 -10.14
N ARG A 23 -19.58 -12.61 -9.45
CA ARG A 23 -18.33 -13.15 -8.91
C ARG A 23 -17.29 -13.45 -10.00
N GLU A 24 -17.73 -13.94 -11.15
CA GLU A 24 -16.86 -14.28 -12.26
C GLU A 24 -16.15 -13.03 -12.82
N LEU A 25 -16.86 -11.92 -12.93
CA LEU A 25 -16.28 -10.64 -13.33
C LEU A 25 -15.21 -10.18 -12.33
N VAL A 26 -15.52 -10.23 -11.02
CA VAL A 26 -14.58 -9.84 -9.97
C VAL A 26 -13.34 -10.74 -9.99
N LEU A 27 -13.50 -12.06 -10.07
CA LEU A 27 -12.38 -13.00 -10.14
C LEU A 27 -11.51 -12.72 -11.37
N ARG A 28 -12.10 -12.54 -12.55
CA ARG A 28 -11.39 -12.21 -13.79
C ARG A 28 -10.58 -10.93 -13.64
N PHE A 29 -11.18 -9.87 -13.14
CA PHE A 29 -10.51 -8.58 -12.89
C PHE A 29 -9.25 -8.76 -12.01
N TYR A 30 -9.36 -9.42 -10.87
CA TYR A 30 -8.21 -9.64 -9.98
C TYR A 30 -7.20 -10.64 -10.54
N ASN A 31 -7.63 -11.62 -11.32
CA ASN A 31 -6.73 -12.53 -12.03
C ASN A 31 -5.89 -11.79 -13.06
N ASP A 32 -6.47 -10.88 -13.84
CA ASP A 32 -5.74 -10.09 -14.83
C ASP A 32 -4.75 -9.12 -14.16
N ARG A 33 -5.11 -8.54 -13.02
CA ARG A 33 -4.17 -7.75 -12.21
C ARG A 33 -3.01 -8.60 -11.69
N ARG A 34 -3.24 -9.84 -11.24
CA ARG A 34 -2.16 -10.74 -10.83
C ARG A 34 -1.22 -11.10 -11.98
N LYS A 35 -1.77 -11.33 -13.18
CA LYS A 35 -0.94 -11.55 -14.38
C LYS A 35 -0.03 -10.35 -14.67
N GLN A 36 -0.56 -9.14 -14.54
CA GLN A 36 0.25 -7.93 -14.73
C GLN A 36 1.32 -7.82 -13.63
N LEU A 37 0.98 -8.10 -12.37
CA LEU A 37 1.90 -8.02 -11.25
C LEU A 37 3.09 -8.97 -11.38
N ILE A 38 2.89 -10.18 -11.93
CA ILE A 38 3.98 -11.14 -12.18
C ILE A 38 5.11 -10.51 -13.00
N ASN A 39 4.76 -9.69 -13.98
CA ASN A 39 5.72 -9.04 -14.89
C ASN A 39 6.18 -7.66 -14.39
N ALA A 40 5.50 -7.07 -13.42
CA ALA A 40 5.89 -5.79 -12.85
C ALA A 40 7.22 -5.91 -12.09
N GLN A 41 7.99 -4.83 -12.07
CA GLN A 41 9.27 -4.76 -11.33
C GLN A 41 9.24 -3.57 -10.36
N PRO A 42 9.89 -3.71 -9.19
CA PRO A 42 10.13 -2.57 -8.32
C PRO A 42 10.84 -1.44 -9.05
N ASN A 43 10.48 -0.22 -8.73
CA ASN A 43 11.10 0.98 -9.30
C ASN A 43 12.15 1.58 -8.32
N PRO A 44 12.93 2.60 -8.73
CA PRO A 44 13.93 3.23 -7.87
C PRO A 44 13.38 3.79 -6.55
N GLY A 45 12.10 4.12 -6.46
CA GLY A 45 11.46 4.53 -5.21
C GLY A 45 11.41 3.40 -4.19
N HIS A 46 11.04 2.18 -4.62
CA HIS A 46 11.04 1.00 -3.74
C HIS A 46 12.46 0.68 -3.24
N TYR A 47 13.45 0.65 -4.15
CA TYR A 47 14.85 0.40 -3.77
C TYR A 47 15.42 1.49 -2.85
N GLY A 48 15.03 2.75 -3.04
CA GLY A 48 15.45 3.85 -2.17
C GLY A 48 14.94 3.71 -0.74
N LEU A 49 13.73 3.16 -0.54
CA LEU A 49 13.23 2.84 0.80
C LEU A 49 14.02 1.71 1.46
N VAL A 50 14.44 0.69 0.70
CA VAL A 50 15.33 -0.37 1.20
C VAL A 50 16.70 0.21 1.59
N GLU A 51 17.23 1.15 0.83
CA GLU A 51 18.49 1.84 1.17
C GLU A 51 18.37 2.59 2.51
N LEU A 52 17.23 3.25 2.76
CA LEU A 52 16.97 3.93 4.03
C LEU A 52 16.99 2.98 5.23
N GLU A 53 16.64 1.69 5.07
CA GLU A 53 16.70 0.68 6.14
C GLU A 53 18.12 0.45 6.69
N ASN A 54 19.18 0.87 5.98
CA ASN A 54 20.54 0.81 6.49
C ASN A 54 20.83 1.87 7.56
N HIS A 55 19.96 2.87 7.70
CA HIS A 55 20.16 4.04 8.56
C HIS A 55 19.00 4.29 9.52
N PHE A 56 17.80 3.80 9.19
CA PHE A 56 16.56 4.03 9.92
C PHE A 56 15.80 2.72 10.11
N ASP A 57 14.99 2.65 11.15
CA ASP A 57 13.95 1.61 11.27
C ASP A 57 12.74 2.02 10.41
N VAL A 58 12.73 1.55 9.15
CA VAL A 58 11.69 1.91 8.18
C VAL A 58 10.49 0.99 8.33
N GLN A 59 9.32 1.58 8.56
CA GLN A 59 8.02 0.90 8.55
C GLN A 59 7.23 1.41 7.34
N ILE A 60 6.86 0.52 6.44
CA ILE A 60 6.07 0.88 5.26
C ILE A 60 4.60 0.55 5.53
N ILE A 61 3.75 1.56 5.44
CA ILE A 61 2.29 1.39 5.47
C ILE A 61 1.80 1.69 4.05
N THR A 62 1.36 0.67 3.33
CA THR A 62 0.98 0.81 1.93
C THR A 62 -0.51 0.57 1.69
N GLN A 63 -1.10 1.40 0.83
CA GLN A 63 -2.44 1.19 0.26
C GLN A 63 -2.38 0.31 -0.99
N ASN A 64 -1.18 0.10 -1.55
CA ASN A 64 -0.98 -0.78 -2.69
C ASN A 64 -1.15 -2.24 -2.26
N VAL A 65 -1.64 -3.04 -3.19
CA VAL A 65 -1.94 -4.46 -2.97
C VAL A 65 -0.93 -5.39 -3.66
N ASP A 66 0.08 -4.81 -4.31
CA ASP A 66 1.20 -5.54 -4.93
C ASP A 66 2.29 -5.88 -3.90
N ASP A 67 3.23 -6.75 -4.27
CA ASP A 67 4.36 -7.20 -3.47
C ASP A 67 5.69 -6.52 -3.88
N LEU A 68 5.63 -5.32 -4.47
CA LEU A 68 6.81 -4.67 -5.01
C LEU A 68 7.78 -4.16 -3.94
N HIS A 69 7.29 -3.79 -2.76
CA HIS A 69 8.14 -3.45 -1.62
C HIS A 69 8.96 -4.64 -1.13
N GLU A 70 8.30 -5.79 -0.93
CA GLU A 70 8.94 -7.04 -0.53
C GLU A 70 9.94 -7.51 -1.59
N ARG A 71 9.55 -7.44 -2.87
CA ARG A 71 10.41 -7.82 -3.99
C ARG A 71 11.61 -6.89 -4.16
N ALA A 72 11.52 -5.65 -3.71
CA ALA A 72 12.67 -4.73 -3.62
C ALA A 72 13.59 -5.08 -2.44
N GLY A 73 13.08 -5.78 -1.41
CA GLY A 73 13.83 -6.19 -0.22
C GLY A 73 13.39 -5.51 1.08
N SER A 74 12.29 -4.74 1.08
CA SER A 74 11.75 -4.13 2.30
C SER A 74 11.32 -5.19 3.30
N LYS A 75 11.65 -4.99 4.59
CA LYS A 75 11.47 -6.00 5.65
C LYS A 75 10.19 -5.84 6.44
N LYS A 76 9.68 -4.62 6.54
CA LYS A 76 8.53 -4.28 7.38
C LYS A 76 7.51 -3.53 6.54
N VAL A 77 6.58 -4.28 5.96
CA VAL A 77 5.51 -3.76 5.08
C VAL A 77 4.17 -4.14 5.67
N LEU A 78 3.31 -3.15 5.88
CA LEU A 78 1.93 -3.31 6.31
C LEU A 78 0.98 -2.95 5.17
N HIS A 79 0.26 -3.94 4.64
CA HIS A 79 -0.72 -3.79 3.57
C HIS A 79 -2.11 -3.47 4.13
N VAL A 80 -2.47 -2.20 4.23
CA VAL A 80 -3.77 -1.81 4.82
C VAL A 80 -4.98 -2.19 3.96
N HIS A 81 -4.78 -2.40 2.66
CA HIS A 81 -5.86 -2.81 1.74
C HIS A 81 -5.75 -4.27 1.28
N GLY A 82 -4.92 -5.08 1.96
CA GLY A 82 -4.73 -6.48 1.62
C GLY A 82 -3.69 -6.70 0.52
N GLU A 83 -3.62 -7.92 0.02
CA GLU A 83 -2.55 -8.38 -0.86
C GLU A 83 -3.12 -9.15 -2.07
N LEU A 84 -2.71 -8.73 -3.26
CA LEU A 84 -3.23 -9.26 -4.53
C LEU A 84 -2.86 -10.74 -4.74
N LYS A 85 -1.73 -11.18 -4.18
CA LYS A 85 -1.26 -12.58 -4.26
C LYS A 85 -1.90 -13.51 -3.23
N LYS A 86 -2.81 -13.00 -2.40
CA LYS A 86 -3.51 -13.79 -1.40
C LYS A 86 -5.00 -13.88 -1.68
N ALA A 87 -5.59 -14.97 -1.21
CA ALA A 87 -7.04 -15.19 -1.14
C ALA A 87 -7.47 -15.36 0.31
N ARG A 88 -8.71 -15.06 0.61
CA ARG A 88 -9.32 -15.35 1.92
C ARG A 88 -10.67 -16.04 1.78
N SER A 89 -11.07 -16.77 2.80
CA SER A 89 -12.40 -17.36 2.86
C SER A 89 -13.49 -16.26 2.88
N THR A 90 -14.61 -16.52 2.19
CA THR A 90 -15.76 -15.61 2.22
C THR A 90 -16.54 -15.65 3.53
N LYS A 91 -16.37 -16.67 4.37
CA LYS A 91 -17.08 -16.84 5.64
C LYS A 91 -16.19 -16.64 6.87
N ASP A 92 -14.89 -16.89 6.73
CA ASP A 92 -13.92 -16.78 7.80
C ASP A 92 -12.72 -15.98 7.32
N PRO A 93 -12.67 -14.66 7.57
CA PRO A 93 -11.64 -13.77 7.06
C PRO A 93 -10.23 -14.08 7.59
N GLU A 94 -10.12 -14.84 8.69
CA GLU A 94 -8.82 -15.26 9.26
C GLU A 94 -8.16 -16.39 8.43
N LEU A 95 -8.93 -17.07 7.59
CA LEU A 95 -8.43 -18.11 6.69
C LEU A 95 -7.91 -17.47 5.41
N ILE A 96 -6.60 -17.24 5.39
CA ILE A 96 -5.88 -16.57 4.30
C ILE A 96 -4.91 -17.55 3.67
N TYR A 97 -4.81 -17.55 2.34
CA TYR A 97 -4.00 -18.47 1.55
C TYR A 97 -3.21 -17.71 0.49
N ASP A 98 -1.99 -18.17 0.23
CA ASP A 98 -1.24 -17.71 -0.93
C ASP A 98 -1.85 -18.28 -2.21
N ILE A 99 -1.90 -17.48 -3.27
CA ILE A 99 -2.35 -17.91 -4.59
C ILE A 99 -1.12 -18.35 -5.38
N GLU A 100 -1.06 -19.65 -5.71
CA GLU A 100 -0.03 -20.15 -6.61
C GLU A 100 -0.31 -19.67 -8.05
N GLY A 101 0.68 -18.95 -8.64
CA GLY A 101 0.53 -18.33 -9.94
C GLY A 101 -0.38 -17.09 -9.92
N TRP A 102 -1.38 -17.07 -10.80
CA TRP A 102 -2.22 -15.87 -10.99
C TRP A 102 -3.72 -16.13 -10.84
N GLU A 103 -4.17 -17.38 -10.90
CA GLU A 103 -5.58 -17.70 -11.07
C GLU A 103 -6.25 -18.10 -9.76
N LEU A 104 -7.38 -17.47 -9.48
CA LEU A 104 -8.36 -17.85 -8.46
C LEU A 104 -9.70 -18.06 -9.16
N LYS A 105 -10.35 -19.22 -8.93
CA LYS A 105 -11.54 -19.66 -9.68
C LYS A 105 -12.77 -19.79 -8.77
N THR A 106 -13.92 -19.77 -9.40
CA THR A 106 -15.14 -20.27 -8.77
C THR A 106 -14.97 -21.77 -8.49
N GLY A 107 -15.26 -22.17 -7.24
CA GLY A 107 -15.03 -23.52 -6.76
C GLY A 107 -13.75 -23.70 -5.93
N ASP A 108 -12.81 -22.76 -5.97
CA ASP A 108 -11.68 -22.75 -5.03
C ASP A 108 -12.20 -22.43 -3.63
N THR A 109 -12.04 -23.36 -2.70
CA THR A 109 -12.63 -23.29 -1.37
C THR A 109 -11.58 -23.42 -0.28
N CYS A 110 -11.86 -22.81 0.89
CA CYS A 110 -11.08 -23.05 2.10
C CYS A 110 -11.38 -24.42 2.68
N GLU A 111 -10.63 -24.88 3.69
CA GLU A 111 -10.81 -26.15 4.40
C GLU A 111 -12.20 -26.29 5.06
N LYS A 112 -12.93 -25.19 5.26
CA LYS A 112 -14.33 -25.17 5.75
C LYS A 112 -15.35 -25.19 4.61
N GLY A 113 -14.93 -25.41 3.36
CA GLY A 113 -15.78 -25.51 2.18
C GLY A 113 -16.39 -24.19 1.69
N SER A 114 -15.89 -23.04 2.15
CA SER A 114 -16.36 -21.72 1.69
C SER A 114 -15.52 -21.25 0.51
N GLN A 115 -16.16 -20.63 -0.48
CA GLN A 115 -15.49 -20.02 -1.62
C GLN A 115 -14.39 -19.05 -1.18
N LEU A 116 -13.25 -19.12 -1.83
CA LEU A 116 -12.19 -18.12 -1.68
C LEU A 116 -12.48 -16.87 -2.53
N ARG A 117 -12.12 -15.73 -1.99
CA ARG A 117 -12.15 -14.42 -2.67
C ARG A 117 -10.76 -13.78 -2.63
N PRO A 118 -10.46 -12.77 -3.48
CA PRO A 118 -9.24 -11.98 -3.34
C PRO A 118 -9.10 -11.41 -1.93
N HIS A 119 -7.91 -11.50 -1.33
CA HIS A 119 -7.60 -10.90 -0.03
C HIS A 119 -7.38 -9.41 -0.16
N ILE A 120 -8.41 -8.70 -0.59
CA ILE A 120 -8.43 -7.26 -0.82
C ILE A 120 -9.53 -6.65 0.05
N VAL A 121 -9.26 -5.50 0.64
CA VAL A 121 -10.27 -4.67 1.29
C VAL A 121 -10.99 -3.88 0.19
N TRP A 122 -12.28 -4.14 0.03
CA TRP A 122 -13.12 -3.48 -0.97
C TRP A 122 -13.73 -2.20 -0.42
N PHE A 123 -14.16 -1.34 -1.32
CA PHE A 123 -14.92 -0.15 -0.93
C PHE A 123 -16.19 -0.53 -0.15
N GLY A 124 -16.37 0.13 1.00
CA GLY A 124 -17.45 -0.18 1.94
C GLY A 124 -17.12 -1.26 2.97
N GLU A 125 -15.96 -1.91 2.89
CA GLU A 125 -15.49 -2.83 3.94
C GLU A 125 -14.64 -2.07 4.99
N PRO A 126 -14.67 -2.53 6.26
CA PRO A 126 -13.70 -2.09 7.26
C PRO A 126 -12.27 -2.37 6.79
N VAL A 127 -11.32 -1.54 7.21
CA VAL A 127 -9.89 -1.74 6.99
C VAL A 127 -9.28 -2.36 8.26
N PRO A 128 -9.07 -3.69 8.33
CA PRO A 128 -8.68 -4.36 9.58
C PRO A 128 -7.34 -3.85 10.13
N GLU A 129 -6.38 -3.60 9.24
CA GLU A 129 -5.02 -3.17 9.60
C GLU A 129 -4.93 -1.68 10.01
N MET A 130 -6.05 -0.96 10.07
CA MET A 130 -6.02 0.48 10.37
C MET A 130 -5.56 0.78 11.79
N GLU A 131 -5.93 -0.03 12.78
CA GLU A 131 -5.48 0.15 14.17
C GLU A 131 -3.97 -0.07 14.29
N HIS A 132 -3.44 -1.08 13.61
CA HIS A 132 -2.01 -1.34 13.55
C HIS A 132 -1.26 -0.18 12.87
N ALA A 133 -1.76 0.30 11.74
CA ALA A 133 -1.20 1.46 11.02
C ALA A 133 -1.19 2.72 11.91
N ILE A 134 -2.25 2.97 12.68
CA ILE A 134 -2.31 4.08 13.64
C ILE A 134 -1.26 3.90 14.75
N GLY A 135 -1.09 2.68 15.27
CA GLY A 135 -0.06 2.36 16.27
C GLY A 135 1.34 2.75 15.76
N LEU A 136 1.73 2.24 14.60
CA LEU A 136 3.01 2.56 13.95
C LEU A 136 3.17 4.07 13.69
N THR A 137 2.11 4.73 13.28
CA THR A 137 2.12 6.18 13.01
C THR A 137 2.38 7.01 14.26
N ARG A 138 1.82 6.61 15.40
CA ARG A 138 2.04 7.29 16.69
C ARG A 138 3.46 7.18 17.21
N GLU A 139 4.16 6.13 16.84
CA GLU A 139 5.55 5.86 17.24
C GLU A 139 6.58 6.49 16.27
N ALA A 140 6.12 7.06 15.16
CA ALA A 140 7.01 7.63 14.16
C ALA A 140 7.84 8.80 14.70
N GLU A 141 9.12 8.83 14.36
CA GLU A 141 10.04 9.95 14.59
C GLU A 141 10.22 10.80 13.33
N ILE A 142 9.94 10.22 12.16
CA ILE A 142 9.87 10.86 10.85
C ILE A 142 8.67 10.25 10.13
N PHE A 143 7.84 11.07 9.50
CA PHE A 143 6.70 10.59 8.73
C PHE A 143 6.82 11.01 7.27
N VAL A 144 6.69 10.07 6.36
CA VAL A 144 6.84 10.30 4.92
C VAL A 144 5.60 9.83 4.19
N ILE A 145 5.05 10.69 3.35
CA ILE A 145 3.89 10.42 2.51
C ILE A 145 4.39 10.36 1.07
N ILE A 146 4.07 9.30 0.33
CA ILE A 146 4.58 9.10 -1.04
C ILE A 146 3.44 8.72 -1.98
N GLY A 147 3.25 9.52 -3.04
CA GLY A 147 2.37 9.20 -4.16
C GLY A 147 0.91 8.98 -3.78
N THR A 148 0.40 9.76 -2.83
CA THR A 148 -1.01 9.74 -2.46
C THR A 148 -1.58 11.15 -2.44
N SER A 149 -2.77 11.31 -3.00
CA SER A 149 -3.52 12.56 -2.98
C SER A 149 -4.10 12.93 -1.60
N LEU A 150 -3.91 12.07 -0.59
CA LEU A 150 -4.49 12.22 0.76
C LEU A 150 -6.03 12.29 0.77
N VAL A 151 -6.70 11.69 -0.24
CA VAL A 151 -8.17 11.68 -0.34
C VAL A 151 -8.81 10.32 -0.08
N VAL A 152 -8.03 9.23 -0.08
CA VAL A 152 -8.55 7.87 0.17
C VAL A 152 -8.59 7.59 1.66
N TYR A 153 -9.77 7.65 2.24
CA TYR A 153 -10.02 7.30 3.65
C TYR A 153 -10.25 5.78 3.80
N PRO A 154 -9.90 5.18 4.98
CA PRO A 154 -9.37 5.85 6.17
C PRO A 154 -7.86 6.11 6.17
N ALA A 155 -7.09 5.59 5.21
CA ALA A 155 -5.62 5.72 5.21
C ALA A 155 -5.13 7.19 5.18
N ALA A 156 -5.86 8.09 4.53
CA ALA A 156 -5.56 9.52 4.54
C ALA A 156 -5.56 10.13 5.94
N SER A 157 -6.35 9.58 6.89
CA SER A 157 -6.41 10.06 8.26
C SER A 157 -5.18 9.73 9.11
N LEU A 158 -4.25 8.90 8.64
CA LEU A 158 -3.02 8.56 9.38
C LEU A 158 -2.22 9.82 9.75
N LEU A 159 -2.25 10.85 8.91
CA LEU A 159 -1.57 12.12 9.19
C LEU A 159 -2.04 12.76 10.51
N ASP A 160 -3.29 12.56 10.89
CA ASP A 160 -3.87 13.13 12.13
C ASP A 160 -3.32 12.44 13.39
N PHE A 161 -2.79 11.24 13.26
CA PHE A 161 -2.19 10.47 14.36
C PHE A 161 -0.68 10.70 14.52
N VAL A 162 -0.05 11.38 13.56
CA VAL A 162 1.38 11.73 13.65
C VAL A 162 1.61 12.73 14.77
N PRO A 163 2.51 12.49 15.75
CA PRO A 163 2.78 13.45 16.83
C PRO A 163 3.21 14.81 16.28
N SER A 164 2.76 15.90 16.91
CA SER A 164 2.94 17.28 16.39
C SER A 164 4.39 17.68 16.17
N ARG A 165 5.33 17.12 16.96
CA ARG A 165 6.78 17.38 16.88
C ARG A 165 7.47 16.65 15.72
N VAL A 166 6.81 15.65 15.11
CA VAL A 166 7.42 14.79 14.10
C VAL A 166 7.50 15.54 12.76
N PRO A 167 8.67 15.60 12.10
CA PRO A 167 8.78 16.17 10.77
C PRO A 167 8.00 15.29 9.77
N VAL A 168 7.27 15.96 8.89
CA VAL A 168 6.48 15.31 7.84
C VAL A 168 6.99 15.74 6.48
N TYR A 169 7.25 14.76 5.62
CA TYR A 169 7.63 14.95 4.23
C TYR A 169 6.55 14.41 3.31
N LEU A 170 6.32 15.07 2.19
CA LEU A 170 5.38 14.63 1.15
C LEU A 170 6.10 14.58 -0.19
N ILE A 171 6.10 13.42 -0.83
CA ILE A 171 6.66 13.22 -2.17
C ILE A 171 5.51 13.01 -3.13
N ASP A 172 5.23 14.00 -3.98
CA ASP A 172 4.23 13.90 -5.04
C ASP A 172 4.59 14.86 -6.18
N PRO A 173 4.50 14.47 -7.46
CA PRO A 173 4.76 15.35 -8.60
C PRO A 173 3.67 16.40 -8.83
N ASN A 174 2.49 16.18 -8.28
CA ASN A 174 1.33 17.05 -8.44
C ASN A 174 1.21 18.05 -7.30
N ASP A 175 0.36 19.04 -7.47
CA ASP A 175 -0.01 19.95 -6.42
C ASP A 175 -1.01 19.24 -5.48
N VAL A 176 -0.59 19.02 -4.23
CA VAL A 176 -1.41 18.39 -3.20
C VAL A 176 -1.88 19.46 -2.23
N ILE A 177 -3.15 19.39 -1.84
CA ILE A 177 -3.71 20.27 -0.80
C ILE A 177 -3.16 19.85 0.55
N ILE A 178 -2.23 20.65 1.08
CA ILE A 178 -1.64 20.41 2.39
C ILE A 178 -2.56 20.98 3.47
N PRO A 179 -2.90 20.20 4.51
CA PRO A 179 -3.68 20.72 5.64
C PRO A 179 -2.96 21.89 6.33
N PHE A 180 -3.67 23.00 6.55
CA PHE A 180 -3.09 24.23 7.11
C PHE A 180 -2.58 24.09 8.56
N TYR A 181 -3.08 23.07 9.28
CA TYR A 181 -2.69 22.80 10.67
C TYR A 181 -1.36 22.02 10.80
N ARG A 182 -0.76 21.60 9.68
CA ARG A 182 0.45 20.78 9.69
C ARG A 182 1.52 21.34 8.78
N LYS A 183 2.73 21.52 9.33
CA LYS A 183 3.90 21.83 8.50
C LYS A 183 4.36 20.55 7.79
N ILE A 184 4.32 20.56 6.48
CA ILE A 184 4.74 19.44 5.61
C ILE A 184 5.81 19.98 4.64
N GLU A 185 6.93 19.29 4.54
CA GLU A 185 7.97 19.58 3.57
C GLU A 185 7.68 18.83 2.27
N LEU A 186 7.36 19.58 1.21
CA LEU A 186 6.98 19.04 -0.10
C LEU A 186 8.22 18.81 -0.97
N ILE A 187 8.39 17.59 -1.45
CA ILE A 187 9.34 17.20 -2.49
C ILE A 187 8.50 16.96 -3.77
N LYS A 188 8.48 17.95 -4.67
CA LYS A 188 7.65 17.94 -5.88
C LYS A 188 8.29 17.06 -6.98
N GLU A 189 8.34 15.77 -6.72
CA GLU A 189 8.98 14.76 -7.56
C GLU A 189 8.15 13.48 -7.62
N LYS A 190 8.41 12.64 -8.65
CA LYS A 190 7.90 11.27 -8.68
C LYS A 190 8.57 10.45 -7.56
N ALA A 191 7.91 9.42 -7.06
CA ALA A 191 8.48 8.55 -6.03
C ALA A 191 9.88 8.01 -6.39
N SER A 192 10.11 7.68 -7.66
CA SER A 192 11.39 7.14 -8.15
C SER A 192 12.59 8.10 -8.00
N THR A 193 12.37 9.39 -8.03
CA THR A 193 13.40 10.45 -7.84
C THR A 193 13.30 11.08 -6.47
N GLY A 194 12.08 11.31 -5.97
CA GLY A 194 11.83 12.01 -4.72
C GLY A 194 12.33 11.24 -3.50
N VAL A 195 12.28 9.89 -3.51
CA VAL A 195 12.83 9.08 -2.41
C VAL A 195 14.35 9.26 -2.32
N GLN A 196 15.06 9.37 -3.45
CA GLN A 196 16.51 9.63 -3.44
C GLN A 196 16.83 11.02 -2.89
N VAL A 197 16.04 12.04 -3.25
CA VAL A 197 16.17 13.39 -2.69
C VAL A 197 15.93 13.34 -1.18
N LEU A 198 14.88 12.69 -0.72
CA LEU A 198 14.59 12.52 0.70
C LEU A 198 15.73 11.81 1.43
N THR A 199 16.24 10.70 0.89
CA THR A 199 17.35 9.94 1.48
C THR A 199 18.55 10.87 1.74
N LYS A 200 18.96 11.64 0.72
CA LYS A 200 20.06 12.59 0.88
C LYS A 200 19.78 13.63 1.97
N MET A 201 18.60 14.24 1.97
CA MET A 201 18.19 15.22 2.98
C MET A 201 18.21 14.65 4.40
N LEU A 202 17.70 13.42 4.58
CA LEU A 202 17.68 12.78 5.90
C LEU A 202 19.09 12.41 6.38
N LEU A 203 19.94 11.87 5.52
CA LEU A 203 21.31 11.53 5.88
C LEU A 203 22.14 12.78 6.25
N GLU A 204 21.98 13.88 5.52
CA GLU A 204 22.61 15.14 5.85
C GLU A 204 22.08 15.73 7.18
N LYS A 205 20.77 15.73 7.38
CA LYS A 205 20.11 16.32 8.55
C LYS A 205 20.42 15.59 9.86
N TYR A 206 20.49 14.26 9.81
CA TYR A 206 20.73 13.42 11.00
C TYR A 206 22.20 13.01 11.15
N HIS A 207 23.12 13.61 10.36
CA HIS A 207 24.56 13.42 10.46
C HIS A 207 25.02 11.96 10.48
N PHE A 208 24.40 11.11 9.65
CA PHE A 208 24.96 9.80 9.36
C PHE A 208 26.21 9.93 8.49
N THR A 209 27.12 10.83 8.88
CA THR A 209 28.47 10.82 8.34
C THR A 209 29.16 9.57 8.86
N ASN A 210 29.63 8.72 7.93
CA ASN A 210 30.45 7.58 8.22
C ASN A 210 31.52 7.92 9.26
N ARG A 211 31.29 7.58 10.53
CA ARG A 211 32.39 7.41 11.46
C ARG A 211 33.06 6.10 11.01
N LYS A 212 34.10 6.29 10.17
CA LYS A 212 35.08 5.24 9.89
C LYS A 212 35.75 4.78 11.17
#